data_b9dd6609f673046e6f2660182a2bee6f
#
_entry.id   b9dd6609f673046e6f2660182a2bee6f
#
_cell.length_a   1.000
_cell.length_b   1.000
_cell.length_c   1.000
_cell.angle_alpha   90.00
_cell.angle_beta   90.00
_cell.angle_gamma   90.00
#
_symmetry.space_group_name_H-M   'P 1'
#
loop_
_entity.id
_entity.type
_entity.pdbx_description
1 polymer ?
#
loop_
_entity_poly.entity_id
_entity_poly.type
_entity_poly.pdbx_seq_one_letter_code
_entity_poly.pdbx_strand_id
1 'polypeptide(L)'
;FDEVRHEVPMLSLTNAFSPQDENGVFDHAEMYAFDERVRGGLNGEKPEYVIEPKFDGLAISLLYRDGVLIQAATRGDGTTGEDVTQNVKTVSNIPLRLHGENIPELIEIRGEVLMLKADFAALNERQAENGQKPFANPRNAAAGSLRQLDSRITAQRKLHFFPYSIARQQGGFIAEEHLQELGYCKEIGFSLPDGNFGCFPNIDEVLAFYEQMQQKRPTLPYEIDGMVVKVNSLAQQEKLGFISRAPRWAIAHKFPAEEALTIVEAIDVQIGRTGAVTPVARLQPVFVGGVTVTNATLHNQNEVSRKDVRVGDTVVVRRAGDVIPEVVCVIFERRPMQETNVSVSDGLQDDLFAETPSETRSEPLHKPYRLPTHCPICRSEIEREEGEAVARCSGGMLCQAQRAQGLIHFASRKAMDIDGLGQKQIEQLVAQDLVRHFADLYRLDIPTLQKMKEMADKASASEEEPSNSEIGDFEGETGNTLLAKNNKKQPTKWAENILTGIEASKTPELARFLFALGIRHVGERTAKTLAQAFGTLEHVRRAPEPILACLPDIG
;
A
#
# COMPACT_ATOMS: atom_id res chain seq x y z
N PHE A 1 10.21 -10.93 15.14
CA PHE A 1 9.32 -12.07 14.86
C PHE A 1 10.05 -13.04 13.95
N ASP A 2 9.91 -14.34 14.22
CA ASP A 2 10.47 -15.38 13.36
C ASP A 2 9.69 -15.45 12.05
N GLU A 3 10.33 -15.93 10.98
CA GLU A 3 9.68 -16.14 9.71
C GLU A 3 8.91 -17.46 9.67
N VAL A 4 7.71 -17.43 9.12
CA VAL A 4 6.89 -18.61 8.85
C VAL A 4 6.63 -18.72 7.36
N ARG A 5 7.06 -19.81 6.74
CA ARG A 5 6.73 -20.10 5.34
C ARG A 5 5.36 -20.76 5.26
N HIS A 6 4.46 -20.19 4.47
CA HIS A 6 3.15 -20.79 4.21
C HIS A 6 3.28 -21.99 3.28
N GLU A 7 2.78 -23.16 3.69
CA GLU A 7 2.75 -24.34 2.82
C GLU A 7 1.79 -24.15 1.65
N VAL A 8 0.64 -23.51 1.92
CA VAL A 8 -0.29 -23.05 0.89
C VAL A 8 -0.16 -21.53 0.81
N PRO A 9 0.18 -20.92 -0.34
CA PRO A 9 0.32 -19.48 -0.45
C PRO A 9 -0.95 -18.72 -0.06
N MET A 10 -0.81 -17.58 0.62
CA MET A 10 -1.90 -16.66 0.95
C MET A 10 -2.06 -15.64 -0.18
N LEU A 11 -2.85 -16.01 -1.20
CA LEU A 11 -3.01 -15.22 -2.42
C LEU A 11 -3.84 -13.94 -2.18
N SER A 12 -3.66 -12.97 -3.07
CA SER A 12 -4.51 -11.78 -3.15
C SER A 12 -5.77 -12.09 -3.96
N LEU A 13 -6.78 -11.23 -3.87
CA LEU A 13 -7.97 -11.28 -4.71
C LEU A 13 -7.86 -10.24 -5.83
N THR A 14 -8.43 -10.55 -7.00
CA THR A 14 -8.69 -9.55 -8.04
C THR A 14 -9.79 -8.62 -7.52
N ASN A 15 -9.66 -7.32 -7.76
CA ASN A 15 -10.68 -6.35 -7.41
C ASN A 15 -11.65 -6.15 -8.57
N ALA A 16 -12.92 -5.89 -8.23
CA ALA A 16 -13.93 -5.34 -9.12
C ALA A 16 -14.56 -4.10 -8.48
N PHE A 17 -14.94 -3.16 -9.31
CA PHE A 17 -15.57 -1.91 -8.92
C PHE A 17 -16.90 -1.75 -9.64
N SER A 18 -17.85 -1.13 -8.95
CA SER A 18 -19.13 -0.72 -9.53
C SER A 18 -19.29 0.78 -9.31
N PRO A 19 -18.89 1.62 -10.29
CA PRO A 19 -19.10 3.04 -10.20
C PRO A 19 -20.60 3.37 -10.19
N GLN A 20 -20.97 4.46 -9.54
CA GLN A 20 -22.32 4.98 -9.56
C GLN A 20 -22.40 6.14 -10.56
N ASP A 21 -23.52 6.24 -11.26
CA ASP A 21 -23.85 7.39 -12.08
C ASP A 21 -24.35 8.58 -11.22
N GLU A 22 -24.69 9.68 -11.87
CA GLU A 22 -25.21 10.89 -11.22
C GLU A 22 -26.55 10.67 -10.46
N ASN A 23 -27.28 9.61 -10.80
CA ASN A 23 -28.53 9.20 -10.13
C ASN A 23 -28.33 8.15 -9.05
N GLY A 24 -27.07 7.75 -8.78
CA GLY A 24 -26.73 6.73 -7.81
C GLY A 24 -26.94 5.29 -8.27
N VAL A 25 -27.13 5.06 -9.57
CA VAL A 25 -27.28 3.73 -10.16
C VAL A 25 -25.89 3.10 -10.39
N PHE A 26 -25.73 1.86 -9.94
CA PHE A 26 -24.47 1.14 -10.08
C PHE A 26 -24.28 0.56 -11.49
N ASP A 27 -23.07 0.67 -12.01
CA ASP A 27 -22.61 -0.09 -13.16
C ASP A 27 -21.81 -1.32 -12.66
N HIS A 28 -22.40 -2.50 -12.76
CA HIS A 28 -21.82 -3.77 -12.32
C HIS A 28 -21.10 -4.54 -13.44
N ALA A 29 -20.66 -3.89 -14.50
CA ALA A 29 -20.06 -4.54 -15.67
C ALA A 29 -18.89 -5.49 -15.32
N GLU A 30 -18.03 -5.12 -14.38
CA GLU A 30 -16.90 -5.96 -13.96
C GLU A 30 -17.35 -7.24 -13.23
N MET A 31 -18.44 -7.17 -12.47
CA MET A 31 -19.01 -8.34 -11.79
C MET A 31 -19.71 -9.29 -12.75
N TYR A 32 -20.42 -8.77 -13.75
CA TYR A 32 -20.98 -9.59 -14.82
C TYR A 32 -19.87 -10.27 -15.64
N ALA A 33 -18.78 -9.57 -15.95
CA ALA A 33 -17.62 -10.14 -16.60
C ALA A 33 -16.92 -11.25 -15.76
N PHE A 34 -16.95 -11.12 -14.42
CA PHE A 34 -16.50 -12.19 -13.52
C PHE A 34 -17.40 -13.41 -13.63
N ASP A 35 -18.74 -13.26 -13.57
CA ASP A 35 -19.71 -14.35 -13.72
C ASP A 35 -19.57 -15.07 -15.07
N GLU A 36 -19.40 -14.33 -16.16
CA GLU A 36 -19.15 -14.92 -17.49
C GLU A 36 -17.89 -15.79 -17.53
N ARG A 37 -16.79 -15.30 -16.93
CA ARG A 37 -15.53 -16.07 -16.84
C ARG A 37 -15.69 -17.34 -16.00
N VAL A 38 -16.42 -17.27 -14.89
CA VAL A 38 -16.73 -18.41 -14.03
C VAL A 38 -17.55 -19.45 -14.80
N ARG A 39 -18.65 -19.04 -15.42
CA ARG A 39 -19.53 -19.92 -16.23
C ARG A 39 -18.79 -20.55 -17.40
N GLY A 40 -17.96 -19.77 -18.10
CA GLY A 40 -17.13 -20.26 -19.20
C GLY A 40 -16.15 -21.34 -18.74
N GLY A 41 -15.55 -21.20 -17.55
CA GLY A 41 -14.64 -22.18 -16.95
C GLY A 41 -15.33 -23.45 -16.43
N LEU A 42 -16.64 -23.40 -16.19
CA LEU A 42 -17.43 -24.52 -15.64
C LEU A 42 -18.11 -25.39 -16.72
N ASN A 43 -17.96 -25.04 -18.01
CA ASN A 43 -18.49 -25.87 -19.13
C ASN A 43 -20.00 -26.19 -19.02
N GLY A 44 -20.81 -25.21 -18.60
CA GLY A 44 -22.27 -25.32 -18.52
C GLY A 44 -22.83 -25.69 -17.15
N GLU A 45 -21.99 -26.01 -16.17
CA GLU A 45 -22.41 -26.08 -14.76
C GLU A 45 -22.80 -24.71 -14.25
N LYS A 46 -23.86 -24.63 -13.43
CA LYS A 46 -24.29 -23.37 -12.82
C LYS A 46 -23.55 -23.15 -11.50
N PRO A 47 -22.87 -22.02 -11.29
CA PRO A 47 -22.31 -21.69 -10.00
C PRO A 47 -23.37 -21.14 -9.04
N GLU A 48 -23.20 -21.41 -7.76
CA GLU A 48 -23.75 -20.62 -6.67
C GLU A 48 -22.63 -19.79 -6.04
N TYR A 49 -22.98 -18.64 -5.48
CA TYR A 49 -21.99 -17.73 -4.94
C TYR A 49 -22.23 -17.47 -3.46
N VAL A 50 -21.17 -17.56 -2.66
CA VAL A 50 -21.13 -17.01 -1.30
C VAL A 50 -20.56 -15.61 -1.37
N ILE A 51 -21.23 -14.67 -0.71
CA ILE A 51 -20.78 -13.30 -0.55
C ILE A 51 -20.54 -13.02 0.92
N GLU A 52 -19.37 -12.48 1.26
CA GLU A 52 -18.88 -12.24 2.61
C GLU A 52 -18.34 -10.82 2.76
N PRO A 53 -18.37 -10.23 3.98
CA PRO A 53 -17.70 -8.95 4.22
C PRO A 53 -16.22 -9.01 3.89
N LYS A 54 -15.74 -8.03 3.14
CA LYS A 54 -14.32 -7.81 2.97
C LYS A 54 -13.83 -6.94 4.13
N PHE A 55 -13.37 -7.60 5.18
CA PHE A 55 -12.89 -6.93 6.38
C PHE A 55 -11.65 -6.08 6.07
N ASP A 56 -11.58 -4.92 6.68
CA ASP A 56 -10.41 -4.03 6.62
C ASP A 56 -9.55 -4.22 7.87
N GLY A 57 -8.72 -5.25 7.86
CA GLY A 57 -7.90 -5.69 8.98
C GLY A 57 -6.53 -6.21 8.55
N LEU A 58 -6.06 -7.24 9.23
CA LEU A 58 -4.80 -7.95 8.97
C LEU A 58 -5.07 -9.44 8.78
N ALA A 59 -4.76 -9.96 7.58
CA ALA A 59 -4.90 -11.37 7.27
C ALA A 59 -3.87 -12.22 8.02
N ILE A 60 -4.34 -13.28 8.67
CA ILE A 60 -3.51 -14.26 9.37
C ILE A 60 -3.92 -15.69 9.02
N SER A 61 -2.98 -16.61 9.23
CA SER A 61 -3.16 -18.05 9.20
C SER A 61 -3.01 -18.62 10.60
N LEU A 62 -3.94 -19.49 11.00
CA LEU A 62 -3.97 -20.19 12.29
C LEU A 62 -3.82 -21.69 12.04
N LEU A 63 -2.75 -22.29 12.56
CA LEU A 63 -2.50 -23.72 12.45
C LEU A 63 -2.79 -24.43 13.76
N TYR A 64 -3.71 -25.40 13.69
CA TYR A 64 -4.05 -26.27 14.81
C TYR A 64 -3.59 -27.70 14.51
N ARG A 65 -3.10 -28.36 15.57
CA ARG A 65 -2.78 -29.78 15.56
C ARG A 65 -3.50 -30.44 16.73
N ASP A 66 -4.21 -31.51 16.47
CA ASP A 66 -5.02 -32.22 17.48
C ASP A 66 -5.92 -31.25 18.28
N GLY A 67 -6.47 -30.28 17.58
CA GLY A 67 -7.32 -29.22 18.14
C GLY A 67 -6.62 -28.13 18.92
N VAL A 68 -5.30 -28.13 19.07
CA VAL A 68 -4.54 -27.11 19.81
C VAL A 68 -3.88 -26.12 18.84
N LEU A 69 -4.00 -24.81 19.11
CA LEU A 69 -3.31 -23.77 18.34
C LEU A 69 -1.80 -23.87 18.55
N ILE A 70 -1.07 -24.24 17.50
CA ILE A 70 0.39 -24.41 17.54
C ILE A 70 1.14 -23.26 16.88
N GLN A 71 0.55 -22.59 15.87
CA GLN A 71 1.20 -21.50 15.14
C GLN A 71 0.17 -20.52 14.60
N ALA A 72 0.53 -19.23 14.62
CA ALA A 72 -0.19 -18.19 13.93
C ALA A 72 0.80 -17.31 13.17
N ALA A 73 0.52 -17.02 11.90
CA ALA A 73 1.41 -16.23 11.05
C ALA A 73 0.64 -15.15 10.28
N THR A 74 1.25 -13.97 10.10
CA THR A 74 0.72 -12.94 9.20
C THR A 74 0.84 -13.39 7.75
N ARG A 75 0.03 -12.82 6.85
CA ARG A 75 0.13 -13.12 5.41
C ARG A 75 1.52 -12.81 4.84
N GLY A 76 2.16 -11.74 5.31
CA GLY A 76 3.42 -11.26 4.77
C GLY A 76 3.32 -10.96 3.28
N ASP A 77 4.23 -11.53 2.46
CA ASP A 77 4.22 -11.41 1.00
C ASP A 77 3.33 -12.46 0.29
N GLY A 78 2.64 -13.27 1.07
CA GLY A 78 1.80 -14.38 0.63
C GLY A 78 2.50 -15.74 0.63
N THR A 79 3.83 -15.78 0.65
CA THR A 79 4.64 -17.01 0.76
C THR A 79 5.26 -17.13 2.14
N THR A 80 5.70 -16.03 2.72
CA THR A 80 6.36 -15.94 4.02
C THR A 80 5.69 -14.86 4.86
N GLY A 81 5.35 -15.18 6.11
CA GLY A 81 4.75 -14.30 7.11
C GLY A 81 5.61 -14.18 8.37
N GLU A 82 5.15 -13.41 9.33
CA GLU A 82 5.78 -13.25 10.66
C GLU A 82 5.03 -14.12 11.67
N ASP A 83 5.75 -14.83 12.51
CA ASP A 83 5.17 -15.61 13.63
C ASP A 83 4.59 -14.66 14.69
N VAL A 84 3.28 -14.65 14.81
CA VAL A 84 2.53 -13.84 15.78
C VAL A 84 1.78 -14.70 16.79
N THR A 85 2.19 -15.95 16.96
CA THR A 85 1.50 -16.96 17.79
C THR A 85 1.23 -16.47 19.20
N GLN A 86 2.21 -15.87 19.88
CA GLN A 86 2.04 -15.40 21.25
C GLN A 86 1.05 -14.23 21.36
N ASN A 87 1.04 -13.36 20.36
CA ASN A 87 0.11 -12.23 20.28
C ASN A 87 -1.31 -12.72 19.99
N VAL A 88 -1.46 -13.63 19.03
CA VAL A 88 -2.75 -14.22 18.66
C VAL A 88 -3.40 -14.97 19.82
N LYS A 89 -2.64 -15.65 20.67
CA LYS A 89 -3.15 -16.30 21.88
C LYS A 89 -3.86 -15.36 22.86
N THR A 90 -3.68 -14.05 22.73
CA THR A 90 -4.36 -13.04 23.55
C THR A 90 -5.67 -12.54 22.94
N VAL A 91 -5.99 -12.93 21.70
CA VAL A 91 -7.23 -12.53 21.01
C VAL A 91 -8.38 -13.41 21.53
N SER A 92 -9.34 -12.79 22.22
CA SER A 92 -10.34 -13.51 23.04
C SER A 92 -11.27 -14.43 22.25
N ASN A 93 -11.56 -14.14 20.98
CA ASN A 93 -12.44 -14.96 20.13
C ASN A 93 -11.70 -15.93 19.20
N ILE A 94 -10.40 -16.13 19.43
CA ILE A 94 -9.62 -17.22 18.79
C ILE A 94 -9.53 -18.38 19.80
N PRO A 95 -10.12 -19.54 19.52
CA PRO A 95 -10.03 -20.68 20.41
C PRO A 95 -8.58 -21.20 20.48
N LEU A 96 -8.02 -21.29 21.70
CA LEU A 96 -6.70 -21.94 21.91
C LEU A 96 -6.80 -23.46 21.73
N ARG A 97 -7.99 -24.01 21.93
CA ARG A 97 -8.35 -25.40 21.65
C ARG A 97 -9.71 -25.40 20.93
N LEU A 98 -9.75 -26.10 19.81
CA LEU A 98 -10.98 -26.29 19.03
C LEU A 98 -12.03 -27.09 19.82
N HIS A 99 -13.29 -26.81 19.59
CA HIS A 99 -14.44 -27.45 20.23
C HIS A 99 -15.03 -28.53 19.30
N GLY A 100 -15.83 -29.44 19.86
CA GLY A 100 -16.54 -30.47 19.09
C GLY A 100 -15.94 -31.88 19.24
N GLU A 101 -16.63 -32.86 18.65
CA GLU A 101 -16.28 -34.28 18.79
C GLU A 101 -15.37 -34.79 17.66
N ASN A 102 -15.47 -34.19 16.47
CA ASN A 102 -14.73 -34.62 15.27
C ASN A 102 -13.63 -33.59 14.94
N ILE A 103 -12.67 -33.47 15.82
CA ILE A 103 -11.56 -32.52 15.68
C ILE A 103 -10.53 -33.05 14.67
N PRO A 104 -10.10 -32.25 13.67
CA PRO A 104 -9.09 -32.66 12.70
C PRO A 104 -7.73 -32.83 13.37
N GLU A 105 -6.92 -33.77 12.86
CA GLU A 105 -5.52 -33.95 13.24
C GLU A 105 -4.71 -32.70 12.91
N LEU A 106 -4.97 -32.10 11.74
CA LEU A 106 -4.37 -30.84 11.30
C LEU A 106 -5.42 -29.98 10.61
N ILE A 107 -5.48 -28.70 10.95
CA ILE A 107 -6.28 -27.72 10.23
C ILE A 107 -5.61 -26.36 10.22
N GLU A 108 -5.56 -25.72 9.03
CA GLU A 108 -5.11 -24.34 8.85
C GLU A 108 -6.31 -23.46 8.48
N ILE A 109 -6.65 -22.55 9.39
CA ILE A 109 -7.77 -21.61 9.23
C ILE A 109 -7.22 -20.23 8.93
N ARG A 110 -7.74 -19.60 7.89
CA ARG A 110 -7.38 -18.23 7.52
C ARG A 110 -8.52 -17.29 7.81
N GLY A 111 -8.17 -16.10 8.24
CA GLY A 111 -9.13 -15.08 8.58
C GLY A 111 -8.49 -13.71 8.74
N GLU A 112 -9.31 -12.77 9.13
CA GLU A 112 -8.92 -11.39 9.34
C GLU A 112 -8.95 -11.03 10.82
N VAL A 113 -7.84 -10.47 11.33
CA VAL A 113 -7.80 -9.80 12.62
C VAL A 113 -8.12 -8.34 12.42
N LEU A 114 -9.07 -7.83 13.19
CA LEU A 114 -9.53 -6.45 13.12
C LEU A 114 -9.79 -5.86 14.51
N MET A 115 -9.99 -4.57 14.56
CA MET A 115 -10.42 -3.85 15.75
C MET A 115 -11.81 -3.27 15.50
N LEU A 116 -12.73 -3.51 16.43
CA LEU A 116 -14.09 -2.94 16.34
C LEU A 116 -14.04 -1.42 16.49
N LYS A 117 -14.98 -0.71 15.86
CA LYS A 117 -15.04 0.76 15.87
C LYS A 117 -15.06 1.35 17.29
N ALA A 118 -15.83 0.74 18.19
CA ALA A 118 -15.90 1.19 19.59
C ALA A 118 -14.57 0.98 20.34
N ASP A 119 -13.88 -0.14 20.11
CA ASP A 119 -12.59 -0.44 20.74
C ASP A 119 -11.48 0.44 20.18
N PHE A 120 -11.55 0.79 18.89
CA PHE A 120 -10.65 1.76 18.25
C PHE A 120 -10.80 3.16 18.82
N ALA A 121 -12.02 3.65 19.02
CA ALA A 121 -12.29 4.94 19.63
C ALA A 121 -11.72 4.99 21.06
N ALA A 122 -12.01 3.99 21.89
CA ALA A 122 -11.50 3.88 23.25
C ALA A 122 -9.96 3.74 23.32
N LEU A 123 -9.34 3.09 22.33
CA LEU A 123 -7.87 3.03 22.24
C LEU A 123 -7.27 4.41 21.95
N ASN A 124 -7.84 5.14 21.00
CA ASN A 124 -7.33 6.46 20.62
C ASN A 124 -7.52 7.51 21.73
N GLU A 125 -8.61 7.45 22.51
CA GLU A 125 -8.78 8.28 23.72
C GLU A 125 -7.64 8.04 24.71
N ARG A 126 -7.34 6.77 25.03
CA ARG A 126 -6.23 6.42 25.93
C ARG A 126 -4.86 6.83 25.38
N GLN A 127 -4.64 6.74 24.06
CA GLN A 127 -3.40 7.22 23.43
C GLN A 127 -3.25 8.73 23.63
N ALA A 128 -4.31 9.49 23.39
CA ALA A 128 -4.32 10.94 23.59
C ALA A 128 -4.07 11.34 25.06
N GLU A 129 -4.72 10.67 26.01
CA GLU A 129 -4.52 10.89 27.45
C GLU A 129 -3.06 10.64 27.89
N ASN A 130 -2.39 9.67 27.25
CA ASN A 130 -0.99 9.33 27.52
C ASN A 130 0.01 10.16 26.68
N GLY A 131 -0.45 11.17 25.93
CA GLY A 131 0.40 11.99 25.07
C GLY A 131 0.99 11.21 23.87
N GLN A 132 0.40 10.09 23.53
CA GLN A 132 0.83 9.26 22.39
C GLN A 132 0.01 9.60 21.14
N LYS A 133 0.63 9.40 19.97
CA LYS A 133 -0.05 9.66 18.69
C LYS A 133 -1.19 8.65 18.47
N PRO A 134 -2.43 9.11 18.24
CA PRO A 134 -3.55 8.23 17.89
C PRO A 134 -3.30 7.47 16.58
N PHE A 135 -3.92 6.30 16.46
CA PHE A 135 -3.92 5.54 15.21
C PHE A 135 -4.84 6.20 14.18
N ALA A 136 -4.44 6.17 12.92
CA ALA A 136 -5.18 6.81 11.83
C ALA A 136 -6.52 6.10 11.53
N ASN A 137 -6.57 4.77 11.62
CA ASN A 137 -7.76 3.97 11.35
C ASN A 137 -7.71 2.62 12.08
N PRO A 138 -8.86 1.89 12.17
CA PRO A 138 -8.95 0.60 12.84
C PRO A 138 -7.99 -0.47 12.29
N ARG A 139 -7.73 -0.49 10.98
CA ARG A 139 -6.79 -1.41 10.35
C ARG A 139 -5.36 -1.20 10.86
N ASN A 140 -4.89 0.05 10.86
CA ASN A 140 -3.55 0.38 11.37
C ASN A 140 -3.45 0.08 12.87
N ALA A 141 -4.53 0.32 13.63
CA ALA A 141 -4.61 -0.02 15.04
C ALA A 141 -4.53 -1.54 15.26
N ALA A 142 -5.24 -2.33 14.47
CA ALA A 142 -5.20 -3.79 14.55
C ALA A 142 -3.80 -4.34 14.20
N ALA A 143 -3.24 -3.91 13.06
CA ALA A 143 -1.91 -4.33 12.61
C ALA A 143 -0.82 -3.93 13.62
N GLY A 144 -0.82 -2.68 14.10
CA GLY A 144 0.12 -2.21 15.11
C GLY A 144 -0.06 -2.87 16.47
N SER A 145 -1.27 -3.34 16.79
CA SER A 145 -1.55 -4.05 18.04
C SER A 145 -1.11 -5.52 17.99
N LEU A 146 -1.32 -6.18 16.85
CA LEU A 146 -0.94 -7.59 16.69
C LEU A 146 0.58 -7.77 16.57
N ARG A 147 1.30 -6.79 16.05
CA ARG A 147 2.76 -6.84 15.80
C ARG A 147 3.55 -6.17 16.92
N GLN A 148 3.18 -6.41 18.19
CA GLN A 148 3.90 -5.97 19.36
C GLN A 148 4.91 -7.05 19.79
N LEU A 149 6.14 -6.67 20.11
CA LEU A 149 7.15 -7.60 20.63
C LEU A 149 6.74 -8.18 22.00
N ASP A 150 6.02 -7.40 22.79
CA ASP A 150 5.44 -7.84 24.05
C ASP A 150 3.95 -8.14 23.88
N SER A 151 3.56 -9.42 23.93
CA SER A 151 2.18 -9.87 23.78
C SER A 151 1.23 -9.34 24.87
N ARG A 152 1.76 -8.86 26.02
CA ARG A 152 0.96 -8.21 27.06
C ARG A 152 0.36 -6.90 26.59
N ILE A 153 1.06 -6.20 25.67
CA ILE A 153 0.51 -5.00 25.04
C ILE A 153 -0.65 -5.38 24.10
N THR A 154 -0.50 -6.44 23.32
CA THR A 154 -1.59 -6.97 22.48
C THR A 154 -2.80 -7.38 23.32
N ALA A 155 -2.59 -8.02 24.47
CA ALA A 155 -3.65 -8.43 25.39
C ALA A 155 -4.51 -7.26 25.92
N GLN A 156 -3.94 -6.06 26.02
CA GLN A 156 -4.65 -4.85 26.46
C GLN A 156 -5.47 -4.20 25.33
N ARG A 157 -5.31 -4.68 24.11
CA ARG A 157 -5.96 -4.16 22.92
C ARG A 157 -6.95 -5.17 22.39
N LYS A 158 -8.24 -4.79 22.40
CA LYS A 158 -9.33 -5.71 22.03
C LYS A 158 -9.30 -5.94 20.52
N LEU A 159 -8.74 -7.07 20.11
CA LEU A 159 -8.76 -7.56 18.74
C LEU A 159 -9.83 -8.62 18.56
N HIS A 160 -10.39 -8.70 17.34
CA HIS A 160 -11.36 -9.71 16.93
C HIS A 160 -10.85 -10.42 15.68
N PHE A 161 -11.23 -11.69 15.55
CA PHE A 161 -10.89 -12.53 14.39
C PHE A 161 -12.16 -13.08 13.76
N PHE A 162 -12.23 -13.03 12.43
CA PHE A 162 -13.25 -13.72 11.64
C PHE A 162 -12.58 -14.63 10.61
N PRO A 163 -12.91 -15.95 10.59
CA PRO A 163 -12.43 -16.87 9.59
C PRO A 163 -13.08 -16.60 8.24
N TYR A 164 -12.35 -16.81 7.15
CA TYR A 164 -12.86 -16.72 5.79
C TYR A 164 -12.50 -17.91 4.90
N SER A 165 -11.65 -18.85 5.32
CA SER A 165 -11.36 -20.09 4.59
C SER A 165 -10.58 -21.10 5.43
N ILE A 166 -10.67 -22.36 5.02
CA ILE A 166 -9.80 -23.44 5.47
C ILE A 166 -8.78 -23.70 4.35
N ALA A 167 -7.48 -23.52 4.64
CA ALA A 167 -6.43 -23.64 3.64
C ALA A 167 -5.96 -25.09 3.43
N ARG A 168 -5.96 -25.87 4.49
CA ARG A 168 -5.65 -27.30 4.50
C ARG A 168 -6.26 -27.98 5.72
N GLN A 169 -6.57 -29.26 5.58
CA GLN A 169 -7.16 -30.05 6.64
C GLN A 169 -6.81 -31.53 6.49
N GLN A 170 -6.60 -32.21 7.63
CA GLN A 170 -6.43 -33.67 7.71
C GLN A 170 -7.37 -34.19 8.81
N GLY A 171 -8.31 -35.02 8.43
CA GLY A 171 -9.37 -35.51 9.32
C GLY A 171 -10.45 -34.46 9.62
N GLY A 172 -11.35 -34.78 10.52
CA GLY A 172 -12.50 -33.96 10.84
C GLY A 172 -13.58 -33.95 9.76
N PHE A 173 -14.46 -32.96 9.79
CA PHE A 173 -15.50 -32.78 8.77
C PHE A 173 -14.87 -32.14 7.52
N ILE A 174 -15.02 -32.80 6.39
CA ILE A 174 -14.56 -32.27 5.09
C ILE A 174 -15.78 -31.70 4.36
N ALA A 175 -15.77 -30.38 4.16
CA ALA A 175 -16.81 -29.66 3.45
C ALA A 175 -16.76 -29.92 1.94
N GLU A 176 -17.90 -29.90 1.28
CA GLU A 176 -18.03 -29.89 -0.19
C GLU A 176 -18.30 -28.46 -0.71
N GLU A 177 -18.75 -27.58 0.17
CA GLU A 177 -19.12 -26.21 -0.13
C GLU A 177 -18.45 -25.23 0.82
N HIS A 178 -18.16 -24.04 0.32
CA HIS A 178 -17.56 -22.95 1.12
C HIS A 178 -18.44 -22.53 2.29
N LEU A 179 -19.76 -22.47 2.08
CA LEU A 179 -20.71 -22.18 3.17
C LEU A 179 -20.61 -23.20 4.30
N GLN A 180 -20.39 -24.47 3.97
CA GLN A 180 -20.16 -25.54 4.96
C GLN A 180 -18.83 -25.37 5.68
N GLU A 181 -17.77 -24.91 5.00
CA GLU A 181 -16.49 -24.58 5.66
C GLU A 181 -16.68 -23.50 6.74
N LEU A 182 -17.43 -22.44 6.43
CA LEU A 182 -17.74 -21.38 7.39
C LEU A 182 -18.57 -21.92 8.57
N GLY A 183 -19.59 -22.74 8.26
CA GLY A 183 -20.40 -23.42 9.28
C GLY A 183 -19.54 -24.27 10.21
N TYR A 184 -18.62 -25.05 9.62
CA TYR A 184 -17.69 -25.86 10.40
C TYR A 184 -16.75 -25.02 11.26
N CYS A 185 -16.23 -23.89 10.75
CA CYS A 185 -15.47 -22.96 11.57
C CYS A 185 -16.27 -22.49 12.81
N LYS A 186 -17.57 -22.23 12.66
CA LYS A 186 -18.45 -21.86 13.78
C LYS A 186 -18.61 -23.01 14.79
N GLU A 187 -18.80 -24.25 14.31
CA GLU A 187 -18.94 -25.43 15.17
C GLU A 187 -17.71 -25.70 16.01
N ILE A 188 -16.50 -25.50 15.46
CA ILE A 188 -15.24 -25.72 16.17
C ILE A 188 -14.81 -24.53 17.04
N GLY A 189 -15.61 -23.46 17.14
CA GLY A 189 -15.47 -22.40 18.13
C GLY A 189 -15.16 -21.00 17.63
N PHE A 190 -15.19 -20.74 16.32
CA PHE A 190 -14.99 -19.40 15.78
C PHE A 190 -16.29 -18.61 15.67
N SER A 191 -16.19 -17.30 15.71
CA SER A 191 -17.29 -16.39 15.44
C SER A 191 -17.40 -16.09 13.95
N LEU A 192 -18.63 -15.97 13.43
CA LEU A 192 -18.91 -15.50 12.08
C LEU A 192 -19.63 -14.14 12.12
N PRO A 193 -19.60 -13.36 11.04
CA PRO A 193 -20.33 -12.09 10.94
C PRO A 193 -21.81 -12.34 10.60
N ASP A 194 -22.54 -12.95 11.51
CA ASP A 194 -23.91 -13.41 11.31
C ASP A 194 -24.82 -12.30 10.74
N GLY A 195 -25.60 -12.64 9.70
CA GLY A 195 -26.49 -11.73 8.98
C GLY A 195 -25.79 -10.75 8.01
N ASN A 196 -24.47 -10.88 7.84
CA ASN A 196 -23.68 -10.03 6.93
C ASN A 196 -22.99 -10.84 5.82
N PHE A 197 -23.33 -12.10 5.64
CA PHE A 197 -22.94 -12.95 4.52
C PHE A 197 -24.11 -13.80 4.07
N GLY A 198 -24.04 -14.36 2.86
CA GLY A 198 -25.08 -15.20 2.32
C GLY A 198 -24.60 -16.04 1.14
N CYS A 199 -25.44 -17.00 0.71
CA CYS A 199 -25.23 -17.81 -0.48
C CYS A 199 -26.41 -17.61 -1.45
N PHE A 200 -26.10 -17.35 -2.72
CA PHE A 200 -27.07 -16.96 -3.73
C PHE A 200 -26.88 -17.77 -5.03
N PRO A 201 -27.97 -18.11 -5.74
CA PRO A 201 -27.92 -18.98 -6.91
C PRO A 201 -27.44 -18.27 -8.19
N ASN A 202 -27.29 -16.94 -8.18
CA ASN A 202 -26.90 -16.16 -9.34
C ASN A 202 -26.28 -14.82 -8.95
N ILE A 203 -25.64 -14.17 -9.93
CA ILE A 203 -24.94 -12.91 -9.74
C ILE A 203 -25.88 -11.73 -9.40
N ASP A 204 -27.10 -11.71 -9.91
CA ASP A 204 -28.04 -10.61 -9.69
C ASP A 204 -28.44 -10.52 -8.21
N GLU A 205 -28.70 -11.66 -7.56
CA GLU A 205 -28.99 -11.70 -6.13
C GLU A 205 -27.77 -11.35 -5.28
N VAL A 206 -26.56 -11.74 -5.71
CA VAL A 206 -25.29 -11.31 -5.09
C VAL A 206 -25.15 -9.79 -5.13
N LEU A 207 -25.45 -9.15 -6.28
CA LEU A 207 -25.37 -7.71 -6.45
C LEU A 207 -26.41 -6.97 -5.60
N ALA A 208 -27.63 -7.49 -5.52
CA ALA A 208 -28.65 -6.93 -4.61
C ALA A 208 -28.21 -6.97 -3.14
N PHE A 209 -27.57 -8.07 -2.70
CA PHE A 209 -27.02 -8.17 -1.36
C PHE A 209 -25.83 -7.21 -1.14
N TYR A 210 -24.96 -7.04 -2.15
CA TYR A 210 -23.86 -6.08 -2.11
C TYR A 210 -24.37 -4.65 -1.87
N GLU A 211 -25.42 -4.23 -2.61
CA GLU A 211 -26.01 -2.90 -2.46
C GLU A 211 -26.63 -2.72 -1.06
N GLN A 212 -27.30 -3.75 -0.54
CA GLN A 212 -27.81 -3.74 0.82
C GLN A 212 -26.69 -3.58 1.86
N MET A 213 -25.58 -4.31 1.68
CA MET A 213 -24.44 -4.23 2.58
C MET A 213 -23.72 -2.88 2.52
N GLN A 214 -23.66 -2.25 1.36
CA GLN A 214 -23.14 -0.89 1.23
C GLN A 214 -23.96 0.11 2.05
N GLN A 215 -25.27 0.03 1.98
CA GLN A 215 -26.15 0.87 2.81
C GLN A 215 -25.99 0.59 4.31
N LYS A 216 -25.77 -0.67 4.67
CA LYS A 216 -25.59 -1.13 6.06
C LYS A 216 -24.20 -0.79 6.63
N ARG A 217 -23.18 -0.59 5.78
CA ARG A 217 -21.78 -0.36 6.15
C ARG A 217 -21.56 0.64 7.30
N PRO A 218 -22.19 1.84 7.32
CA PRO A 218 -21.99 2.80 8.41
C PRO A 218 -22.38 2.28 9.78
N THR A 219 -23.36 1.37 9.86
CA THR A 219 -23.92 0.83 11.11
C THR A 219 -23.20 -0.41 11.61
N LEU A 220 -22.31 -0.99 10.82
CA LEU A 220 -21.55 -2.17 11.21
C LEU A 220 -20.54 -1.83 12.32
N PRO A 221 -20.34 -2.75 13.29
CA PRO A 221 -19.39 -2.54 14.39
C PRO A 221 -17.92 -2.61 13.95
N TYR A 222 -17.65 -3.00 12.72
CA TYR A 222 -16.31 -3.12 12.11
C TYR A 222 -16.27 -2.42 10.76
N GLU A 223 -15.06 -2.16 10.25
CA GLU A 223 -14.86 -1.58 8.92
C GLU A 223 -14.76 -2.67 7.85
N ILE A 224 -15.42 -2.42 6.72
CA ILE A 224 -15.33 -3.20 5.50
C ILE A 224 -15.09 -2.28 4.30
N ASP A 225 -14.28 -2.72 3.35
CA ASP A 225 -13.96 -1.94 2.14
C ASP A 225 -14.63 -2.51 0.87
N GLY A 226 -15.49 -3.50 1.03
CA GLY A 226 -16.24 -4.18 -0.02
C GLY A 226 -16.81 -5.50 0.48
N MET A 227 -17.13 -6.35 -0.47
CA MET A 227 -17.55 -7.74 -0.25
C MET A 227 -16.64 -8.69 -1.02
N VAL A 228 -16.46 -9.90 -0.54
CA VAL A 228 -15.77 -10.97 -1.27
C VAL A 228 -16.82 -11.94 -1.80
N VAL A 229 -16.79 -12.18 -3.10
CA VAL A 229 -17.68 -13.13 -3.78
C VAL A 229 -16.87 -14.35 -4.17
N LYS A 230 -17.34 -15.54 -3.80
CA LYS A 230 -16.69 -16.82 -4.04
C LYS A 230 -17.69 -17.82 -4.64
N VAL A 231 -17.24 -18.66 -5.54
CA VAL A 231 -18.01 -19.83 -5.97
C VAL A 231 -18.18 -20.77 -4.78
N ASN A 232 -19.42 -21.20 -4.49
CA ASN A 232 -19.72 -21.98 -3.28
C ASN A 232 -19.17 -23.41 -3.33
N SER A 233 -19.31 -24.11 -4.46
CA SER A 233 -18.81 -25.50 -4.61
C SER A 233 -17.29 -25.55 -4.64
N LEU A 234 -16.67 -26.29 -3.70
CA LEU A 234 -15.22 -26.48 -3.63
C LEU A 234 -14.69 -27.25 -4.85
N ALA A 235 -15.45 -28.21 -5.38
CA ALA A 235 -15.12 -28.92 -6.62
C ALA A 235 -15.07 -27.97 -7.83
N GLN A 236 -16.01 -27.00 -7.91
CA GLN A 236 -15.98 -25.98 -8.95
C GLN A 236 -14.83 -24.99 -8.75
N GLN A 237 -14.47 -24.63 -7.51
CA GLN A 237 -13.28 -23.83 -7.23
C GLN A 237 -12.00 -24.49 -7.74
N GLU A 238 -11.84 -25.80 -7.49
CA GLU A 238 -10.70 -26.58 -7.96
C GLU A 238 -10.64 -26.63 -9.49
N LYS A 239 -11.79 -26.84 -10.15
CA LYS A 239 -11.92 -26.85 -11.61
C LYS A 239 -11.54 -25.49 -12.24
N LEU A 240 -11.94 -24.38 -11.64
CA LEU A 240 -11.61 -23.03 -12.09
C LEU A 240 -10.13 -22.67 -11.86
N GLY A 241 -9.55 -23.14 -10.75
CA GLY A 241 -8.15 -22.96 -10.42
C GLY A 241 -7.72 -21.52 -10.16
N PHE A 242 -6.46 -21.24 -10.47
CA PHE A 242 -5.79 -19.99 -10.11
C PHE A 242 -5.12 -19.36 -11.33
N ILE A 243 -4.96 -18.06 -11.30
CA ILE A 243 -3.97 -17.30 -12.05
C ILE A 243 -2.80 -16.97 -11.11
N SER A 244 -1.67 -16.48 -11.65
CA SER A 244 -0.39 -16.36 -10.90
C SER A 244 -0.46 -15.84 -9.47
N ARG A 245 -1.46 -15.02 -9.11
CA ARG A 245 -1.58 -14.39 -7.78
C ARG A 245 -2.99 -14.35 -7.22
N ALA A 246 -3.98 -14.88 -7.93
CA ALA A 246 -5.37 -14.80 -7.52
C ALA A 246 -6.17 -16.04 -7.93
N PRO A 247 -7.17 -16.47 -7.15
CA PRO A 247 -8.12 -17.47 -7.55
C PRO A 247 -9.03 -16.95 -8.67
N ARG A 248 -9.41 -17.84 -9.61
CA ARG A 248 -10.38 -17.51 -10.67
C ARG A 248 -11.82 -17.56 -10.17
N TRP A 249 -12.04 -18.21 -9.05
CA TRP A 249 -13.34 -18.48 -8.45
C TRP A 249 -13.74 -17.48 -7.35
N ALA A 250 -12.89 -16.48 -7.10
CA ALA A 250 -13.18 -15.43 -6.10
C ALA A 250 -12.78 -14.05 -6.62
N ILE A 251 -13.54 -13.04 -6.18
CA ILE A 251 -13.30 -11.63 -6.50
C ILE A 251 -13.64 -10.73 -5.31
N ALA A 252 -12.89 -9.67 -5.13
CA ALA A 252 -13.18 -8.63 -4.15
C ALA A 252 -13.98 -7.50 -4.82
N HIS A 253 -15.28 -7.43 -4.54
CA HIS A 253 -16.16 -6.38 -5.02
C HIS A 253 -16.07 -5.19 -4.06
N LYS A 254 -15.27 -4.21 -4.41
CA LYS A 254 -14.98 -3.03 -3.60
C LYS A 254 -16.15 -2.07 -3.59
N PHE A 255 -16.44 -1.47 -2.42
CA PHE A 255 -17.37 -0.35 -2.37
C PHE A 255 -16.81 0.87 -3.11
N PRO A 256 -17.67 1.78 -3.59
CA PRO A 256 -17.24 3.04 -4.17
C PRO A 256 -16.25 3.74 -3.22
N ALA A 257 -15.24 4.33 -3.81
CA ALA A 257 -14.24 5.08 -3.06
C ALA A 257 -14.90 6.30 -2.41
N GLU A 258 -14.49 6.60 -1.18
CA GLU A 258 -14.88 7.85 -0.55
C GLU A 258 -14.22 9.03 -1.27
N GLU A 259 -14.98 10.11 -1.44
CA GLU A 259 -14.55 11.35 -2.09
C GLU A 259 -14.67 12.52 -1.11
N ALA A 260 -13.77 13.49 -1.25
CA ALA A 260 -13.79 14.71 -0.48
C ALA A 260 -13.30 15.90 -1.32
N LEU A 261 -13.76 17.10 -0.97
CA LEU A 261 -13.33 18.34 -1.60
C LEU A 261 -12.14 18.92 -0.84
N THR A 262 -11.13 19.37 -1.58
CA THR A 262 -9.98 20.08 -1.01
C THR A 262 -9.38 21.05 -2.02
N ILE A 263 -8.37 21.82 -1.61
CA ILE A 263 -7.70 22.83 -2.43
C ILE A 263 -6.29 22.33 -2.78
N VAL A 264 -5.88 22.53 -4.03
CA VAL A 264 -4.53 22.28 -4.51
C VAL A 264 -3.63 23.44 -4.11
N GLU A 265 -2.72 23.23 -3.16
CA GLU A 265 -1.78 24.26 -2.68
C GLU A 265 -0.55 24.38 -3.58
N ALA A 266 -0.08 23.24 -4.13
CA ALA A 266 1.05 23.17 -5.06
C ALA A 266 0.96 21.91 -5.92
N ILE A 267 1.72 21.87 -7.02
CA ILE A 267 1.91 20.66 -7.82
C ILE A 267 3.40 20.40 -7.93
N ASP A 268 3.85 19.33 -7.27
CA ASP A 268 5.23 18.86 -7.28
C ASP A 268 5.42 17.68 -8.23
N VAL A 269 6.65 17.25 -8.40
CA VAL A 269 6.98 16.00 -9.12
C VAL A 269 7.71 15.02 -8.21
N GLN A 270 7.32 13.76 -8.30
CA GLN A 270 8.06 12.63 -7.73
C GLN A 270 8.81 11.89 -8.82
N ILE A 271 10.05 11.51 -8.53
CA ILE A 271 10.89 10.75 -9.45
C ILE A 271 10.93 9.30 -8.96
N GLY A 272 10.37 8.41 -9.74
CA GLY A 272 10.36 6.97 -9.47
C GLY A 272 11.71 6.30 -9.77
N ARG A 273 11.84 5.04 -9.38
CA ARG A 273 13.04 4.20 -9.56
C ARG A 273 13.54 4.15 -11.00
N THR A 274 12.64 4.09 -11.97
CA THR A 274 12.96 4.02 -13.41
C THR A 274 13.01 5.40 -14.08
N GLY A 275 13.14 6.46 -13.30
CA GLY A 275 13.11 7.83 -13.78
C GLY A 275 11.72 8.41 -14.03
N ALA A 276 10.65 7.63 -13.90
CA ALA A 276 9.28 8.10 -14.13
C ALA A 276 8.99 9.36 -13.32
N VAL A 277 8.52 10.42 -14.02
CA VAL A 277 8.19 11.72 -13.43
C VAL A 277 6.69 11.78 -13.23
N THR A 278 6.25 11.69 -11.98
CA THR A 278 4.83 11.69 -11.61
C THR A 278 4.45 13.02 -10.97
N PRO A 279 3.54 13.80 -11.56
CA PRO A 279 3.01 15.00 -10.91
C PRO A 279 2.12 14.61 -9.72
N VAL A 280 2.28 15.33 -8.61
CA VAL A 280 1.56 15.11 -7.35
C VAL A 280 1.00 16.42 -6.87
N ALA A 281 -0.31 16.48 -6.65
CA ALA A 281 -0.95 17.62 -6.02
C ALA A 281 -0.66 17.62 -4.50
N ARG A 282 -0.13 18.73 -4.00
CA ARG A 282 -0.10 19.06 -2.57
C ARG A 282 -1.45 19.65 -2.23
N LEU A 283 -2.09 19.12 -1.22
CA LEU A 283 -3.46 19.42 -0.90
C LEU A 283 -3.58 20.03 0.49
N GLN A 284 -4.50 20.96 0.65
CA GLN A 284 -4.98 21.29 1.98
C GLN A 284 -5.45 19.99 2.66
N PRO A 285 -5.01 19.71 3.92
CA PRO A 285 -5.32 18.45 4.58
C PRO A 285 -6.83 18.16 4.60
N VAL A 286 -7.24 17.00 4.12
CA VAL A 286 -8.63 16.57 4.06
C VAL A 286 -8.76 15.12 4.52
N PHE A 287 -9.82 14.83 5.29
CA PHE A 287 -10.12 13.48 5.75
C PHE A 287 -10.95 12.73 4.70
N VAL A 288 -10.44 11.63 4.18
CA VAL A 288 -11.11 10.79 3.18
C VAL A 288 -10.61 9.35 3.26
N GLY A 289 -11.51 8.39 3.18
CA GLY A 289 -11.17 6.96 3.24
C GLY A 289 -10.45 6.57 4.55
N GLY A 290 -10.88 7.14 5.68
CA GLY A 290 -10.34 6.82 7.00
C GLY A 290 -8.95 7.38 7.32
N VAL A 291 -8.41 8.28 6.49
CA VAL A 291 -7.10 8.94 6.71
C VAL A 291 -7.12 10.41 6.32
N THR A 292 -6.18 11.19 6.88
CA THR A 292 -5.93 12.55 6.42
C THR A 292 -5.00 12.52 5.22
N VAL A 293 -5.49 13.03 4.08
CA VAL A 293 -4.78 13.10 2.81
C VAL A 293 -4.24 14.51 2.63
N THR A 294 -2.94 14.62 2.36
CA THR A 294 -2.22 15.87 2.06
C THR A 294 -1.61 15.86 0.66
N ASN A 295 -1.62 14.70 -0.02
CA ASN A 295 -1.07 14.53 -1.35
C ASN A 295 -1.93 13.57 -2.16
N ALA A 296 -2.12 13.87 -3.45
CA ALA A 296 -2.82 12.99 -4.38
C ALA A 296 -2.07 12.91 -5.71
N THR A 297 -2.06 11.74 -6.33
CA THR A 297 -1.42 11.57 -7.64
C THR A 297 -2.23 12.26 -8.73
N LEU A 298 -1.52 12.83 -9.68
CA LEU A 298 -2.05 13.33 -10.96
C LEU A 298 -1.63 12.43 -12.13
N HIS A 299 -1.04 11.27 -11.82
CA HIS A 299 -0.59 10.21 -12.73
C HIS A 299 0.46 10.65 -13.74
N ASN A 300 0.13 11.51 -14.71
CA ASN A 300 1.04 11.99 -15.75
C ASN A 300 0.55 13.32 -16.34
N GLN A 301 1.36 13.93 -17.22
CA GLN A 301 1.02 15.22 -17.84
C GLN A 301 -0.29 15.17 -18.66
N ASN A 302 -0.60 14.05 -19.31
CA ASN A 302 -1.82 13.93 -20.10
C ASN A 302 -3.07 14.04 -19.22
N GLU A 303 -3.04 13.37 -18.06
CA GLU A 303 -4.11 13.42 -17.06
C GLU A 303 -4.25 14.82 -16.44
N VAL A 304 -3.13 15.49 -16.11
CA VAL A 304 -3.17 16.88 -15.64
C VAL A 304 -3.80 17.79 -16.67
N SER A 305 -3.40 17.65 -17.94
CA SER A 305 -3.94 18.46 -19.03
C SER A 305 -5.40 18.15 -19.32
N ARG A 306 -5.80 16.88 -19.29
CA ARG A 306 -7.18 16.44 -19.50
C ARG A 306 -8.13 16.97 -18.43
N LYS A 307 -7.69 16.94 -17.15
CA LYS A 307 -8.46 17.44 -16.01
C LYS A 307 -8.30 18.96 -15.83
N ASP A 308 -7.34 19.58 -16.50
CA ASP A 308 -6.93 21.00 -16.36
C ASP A 308 -6.74 21.43 -14.90
N VAL A 309 -6.01 20.59 -14.13
CA VAL A 309 -5.73 20.86 -12.71
C VAL A 309 -4.68 21.96 -12.58
N ARG A 310 -4.97 22.98 -11.78
CA ARG A 310 -4.08 24.11 -11.49
C ARG A 310 -3.93 24.33 -9.99
N VAL A 311 -2.87 25.02 -9.60
CA VAL A 311 -2.71 25.49 -8.22
C VAL A 311 -3.90 26.41 -7.87
N GLY A 312 -4.39 26.31 -6.64
CA GLY A 312 -5.55 27.07 -6.15
C GLY A 312 -6.91 26.45 -6.49
N ASP A 313 -6.98 25.45 -7.36
CA ASP A 313 -8.25 24.80 -7.70
C ASP A 313 -8.84 24.04 -6.51
N THR A 314 -10.17 24.10 -6.40
CA THR A 314 -10.91 23.12 -5.60
C THR A 314 -11.06 21.84 -6.40
N VAL A 315 -10.65 20.73 -5.83
CA VAL A 315 -10.66 19.41 -6.49
C VAL A 315 -11.41 18.37 -5.67
N VAL A 316 -11.96 17.37 -6.36
CA VAL A 316 -12.45 16.14 -5.74
C VAL A 316 -11.28 15.17 -5.63
N VAL A 317 -11.01 14.72 -4.42
CA VAL A 317 -10.00 13.70 -4.13
C VAL A 317 -10.69 12.41 -3.74
N ARG A 318 -10.22 11.30 -4.28
CA ARG A 318 -10.74 9.97 -4.03
C ARG A 318 -9.67 9.06 -3.45
N ARG A 319 -10.10 8.20 -2.49
CA ARG A 319 -9.28 7.11 -1.97
C ARG A 319 -10.12 5.84 -1.87
N ALA A 320 -9.74 4.81 -2.63
CA ALA A 320 -10.36 3.50 -2.59
C ALA A 320 -9.53 2.57 -1.69
N GLY A 321 -9.97 2.31 -0.46
CA GLY A 321 -9.25 1.44 0.50
C GLY A 321 -7.79 1.87 0.69
N ASP A 322 -6.83 0.94 0.49
CA ASP A 322 -5.38 1.20 0.58
C ASP A 322 -4.76 1.77 -0.72
N VAL A 323 -5.57 2.20 -1.67
CA VAL A 323 -5.07 2.78 -2.92
C VAL A 323 -4.52 4.19 -2.69
N ILE A 324 -3.52 4.57 -3.47
CA ILE A 324 -2.93 5.92 -3.46
C ILE A 324 -4.02 6.94 -3.77
N PRO A 325 -4.19 8.01 -2.96
CA PRO A 325 -5.16 9.07 -3.25
C PRO A 325 -4.91 9.69 -4.62
N GLU A 326 -6.00 9.95 -5.35
CA GLU A 326 -5.94 10.58 -6.67
C GLU A 326 -6.89 11.77 -6.78
N VAL A 327 -6.55 12.72 -7.62
CA VAL A 327 -7.45 13.81 -8.01
C VAL A 327 -8.40 13.29 -9.10
N VAL A 328 -9.70 13.30 -8.81
CA VAL A 328 -10.76 12.84 -9.74
C VAL A 328 -11.05 13.91 -10.79
N CYS A 329 -11.46 15.11 -10.33
CA CYS A 329 -11.82 16.23 -11.18
C CYS A 329 -11.60 17.57 -10.46
N VAL A 330 -11.72 18.66 -11.23
CA VAL A 330 -11.69 20.05 -10.76
C VAL A 330 -13.12 20.57 -10.69
N ILE A 331 -13.43 21.33 -9.66
CA ILE A 331 -14.68 22.09 -9.54
C ILE A 331 -14.44 23.48 -10.15
N PHE A 332 -14.67 23.62 -11.45
CA PHE A 332 -14.34 24.83 -12.22
C PHE A 332 -15.04 26.08 -11.72
N GLU A 333 -16.24 25.95 -11.15
CA GLU A 333 -17.03 27.07 -10.58
C GLU A 333 -16.35 27.70 -9.36
N ARG A 334 -15.40 26.97 -8.72
CA ARG A 334 -14.63 27.42 -7.55
C ARG A 334 -13.20 27.76 -7.89
N ARG A 335 -12.83 27.78 -9.17
CA ARG A 335 -11.48 28.15 -9.60
C ARG A 335 -11.20 29.60 -9.30
N PRO A 336 -10.04 29.94 -8.69
CA PRO A 336 -9.63 31.33 -8.50
C PRO A 336 -9.44 32.04 -9.86
N MET A 337 -10.12 33.17 -10.05
CA MET A 337 -10.07 33.98 -11.26
C MET A 337 -9.43 35.34 -10.96
N GLN A 338 -8.79 35.91 -11.96
CA GLN A 338 -8.27 37.27 -11.93
C GLN A 338 -8.83 38.08 -13.09
N GLU A 339 -9.07 39.37 -12.87
CA GLU A 339 -9.47 40.30 -13.92
C GLU A 339 -8.21 40.89 -14.58
N THR A 340 -8.11 40.71 -15.88
CA THR A 340 -7.05 41.30 -16.70
C THR A 340 -7.63 42.28 -17.69
N ASN A 341 -7.13 43.51 -17.66
CA ASN A 341 -7.49 44.52 -18.67
C ASN A 341 -6.65 44.26 -19.93
N VAL A 342 -7.28 43.79 -20.99
CA VAL A 342 -6.63 43.60 -22.27
C VAL A 342 -6.95 44.79 -23.14
N SER A 343 -5.94 45.56 -23.55
CA SER A 343 -6.08 46.59 -24.58
C SER A 343 -6.30 45.89 -25.92
N VAL A 344 -7.48 46.09 -26.51
CA VAL A 344 -7.80 45.60 -27.86
C VAL A 344 -7.18 46.57 -28.86
N SER A 345 -5.99 46.26 -29.36
CA SER A 345 -5.47 46.94 -30.55
C SER A 345 -6.08 46.31 -31.80
N ASP A 346 -7.15 46.87 -32.30
CA ASP A 346 -7.57 46.66 -33.69
C ASP A 346 -6.49 47.26 -34.61
N GLY A 347 -5.84 46.39 -35.34
CA GLY A 347 -4.72 46.76 -36.19
C GLY A 347 -5.12 47.49 -37.47
N LEU A 348 -5.71 48.69 -37.37
CA LEU A 348 -5.84 49.68 -38.46
C LEU A 348 -6.32 51.02 -37.87
N GLN A 349 -5.40 51.89 -37.57
CA GLN A 349 -5.41 53.33 -37.68
C GLN A 349 -4.59 54.01 -36.57
N ASP A 350 -3.54 54.72 -37.00
CA ASP A 350 -2.81 55.73 -36.25
C ASP A 350 -3.73 56.91 -35.91
N ASP A 351 -4.45 56.82 -34.79
CA ASP A 351 -5.08 57.99 -34.20
C ASP A 351 -4.46 58.19 -32.78
N LEU A 352 -3.61 59.20 -32.69
CA LEU A 352 -2.75 59.52 -31.54
C LEU A 352 -3.54 59.95 -30.27
N PHE A 353 -4.89 59.96 -30.32
CA PHE A 353 -5.79 60.41 -29.23
C PHE A 353 -6.98 59.52 -28.97
N ALA A 354 -7.07 58.30 -29.56
CA ALA A 354 -8.14 57.38 -29.27
C ALA A 354 -7.85 56.61 -27.94
N GLU A 355 -8.73 56.79 -26.97
CA GLU A 355 -8.75 55.92 -25.79
C GLU A 355 -9.04 54.50 -26.29
N THR A 356 -8.04 53.59 -26.21
CA THR A 356 -8.21 52.17 -26.53
C THR A 356 -9.21 51.55 -25.56
N PRO A 357 -10.34 50.99 -26.03
CA PRO A 357 -11.27 50.31 -25.15
C PRO A 357 -10.57 49.13 -24.49
N SER A 358 -10.48 49.16 -23.19
CA SER A 358 -10.00 48.03 -22.40
C SER A 358 -11.16 47.08 -22.10
N GLU A 359 -11.14 45.88 -22.66
CA GLU A 359 -12.01 44.80 -22.20
C GLU A 359 -11.45 44.13 -20.97
N THR A 360 -12.23 44.09 -19.89
CA THR A 360 -11.90 43.32 -18.72
C THR A 360 -12.22 41.84 -19.01
N ARG A 361 -11.21 41.00 -19.08
CA ARG A 361 -11.38 39.55 -19.22
C ARG A 361 -11.05 38.87 -17.88
N SER A 362 -11.95 37.97 -17.50
CA SER A 362 -11.72 37.10 -16.34
C SER A 362 -10.97 35.86 -16.80
N GLU A 363 -9.76 35.68 -16.28
CA GLU A 363 -8.90 34.53 -16.57
C GLU A 363 -8.53 33.79 -15.28
N PRO A 364 -8.25 32.47 -15.36
CA PRO A 364 -7.75 31.73 -14.19
C PRO A 364 -6.49 32.36 -13.60
N LEU A 365 -6.45 32.49 -12.26
CA LEU A 365 -5.34 33.12 -11.52
C LEU A 365 -4.01 32.42 -11.80
N HIS A 366 -4.04 31.07 -11.94
CA HIS A 366 -2.86 30.26 -12.20
C HIS A 366 -2.88 29.66 -13.62
N LYS A 367 -1.69 29.60 -14.23
CA LYS A 367 -1.51 29.02 -15.57
C LYS A 367 -1.70 27.50 -15.53
N PRO A 368 -2.02 26.87 -16.69
CA PRO A 368 -2.01 25.41 -16.81
C PRO A 368 -0.66 24.84 -16.38
N TYR A 369 -0.69 23.79 -15.57
CA TYR A 369 0.52 23.12 -15.12
C TYR A 369 1.21 22.37 -16.26
N ARG A 370 2.53 22.44 -16.31
CA ARG A 370 3.37 21.64 -17.20
C ARG A 370 4.53 21.04 -16.42
N LEU A 371 4.86 19.79 -16.74
CA LEU A 371 6.04 19.14 -16.20
C LEU A 371 7.29 19.99 -16.51
N PRO A 372 8.25 20.06 -15.59
CA PRO A 372 9.52 20.71 -15.86
C PRO A 372 10.28 19.99 -16.99
N THR A 373 11.07 20.73 -17.75
CA THR A 373 11.94 20.17 -18.80
C THR A 373 13.19 19.49 -18.24
N HIS A 374 13.56 19.84 -17.01
CA HIS A 374 14.72 19.28 -16.30
C HIS A 374 14.31 18.77 -14.93
N CYS A 375 14.92 17.68 -14.52
CA CYS A 375 14.69 17.08 -13.20
C CYS A 375 15.03 18.06 -12.07
N PRO A 376 14.14 18.35 -11.14
CA PRO A 376 14.41 19.28 -10.05
C PRO A 376 15.52 18.79 -9.11
N ILE A 377 15.80 17.48 -9.09
CA ILE A 377 16.79 16.85 -8.19
C ILE A 377 18.20 16.87 -8.81
N CYS A 378 18.35 16.36 -10.05
CA CYS A 378 19.67 16.16 -10.66
C CYS A 378 19.95 17.06 -11.86
N ARG A 379 18.99 17.87 -12.29
CA ARG A 379 19.08 18.78 -13.45
C ARG A 379 19.22 18.10 -14.82
N SER A 380 19.20 16.77 -14.89
CA SER A 380 19.17 16.05 -16.16
C SER A 380 17.85 16.31 -16.90
N GLU A 381 17.85 16.17 -18.20
CA GLU A 381 16.67 16.34 -19.02
C GLU A 381 15.56 15.35 -18.66
N ILE A 382 14.33 15.82 -18.78
CA ILE A 382 13.13 14.99 -18.68
C ILE A 382 12.68 14.71 -20.10
N GLU A 383 12.80 13.46 -20.50
CA GLU A 383 12.48 12.97 -21.84
C GLU A 383 11.16 12.22 -21.84
N ARG A 384 10.49 12.23 -22.96
CA ARG A 384 9.28 11.45 -23.19
C ARG A 384 9.39 10.76 -24.54
N GLU A 385 9.41 9.44 -24.52
CA GLU A 385 9.41 8.64 -25.74
C GLU A 385 8.09 8.83 -26.50
N GLU A 386 8.17 8.81 -27.81
CA GLU A 386 6.99 8.97 -28.67
C GLU A 386 6.00 7.82 -28.42
N GLY A 387 4.74 8.15 -28.14
CA GLY A 387 3.69 7.18 -27.79
C GLY A 387 3.61 6.83 -26.31
N GLU A 388 4.62 7.15 -25.47
CA GLU A 388 4.53 6.92 -24.02
C GLU A 388 3.80 8.08 -23.31
N ALA A 389 2.96 7.72 -22.31
CA ALA A 389 2.28 8.70 -21.45
C ALA A 389 3.20 9.23 -20.33
N VAL A 390 4.28 8.51 -20.01
CA VAL A 390 5.15 8.77 -18.87
C VAL A 390 6.43 9.45 -19.32
N ALA A 391 6.69 10.66 -18.80
CA ALA A 391 7.96 11.34 -18.95
C ALA A 391 9.00 10.79 -17.94
N ARG A 392 10.28 10.82 -18.29
CA ARG A 392 11.34 10.24 -17.47
C ARG A 392 12.55 11.15 -17.33
N CYS A 393 13.12 11.18 -16.13
CA CYS A 393 14.43 11.78 -15.89
C CYS A 393 15.52 10.88 -16.46
N SER A 394 16.35 11.42 -17.38
CA SER A 394 17.46 10.71 -18.02
C SER A 394 18.68 10.46 -17.12
N GLY A 395 18.69 11.04 -15.91
CA GLY A 395 19.85 11.01 -15.00
C GLY A 395 20.23 9.64 -14.42
N GLY A 396 19.37 8.62 -14.52
CA GLY A 396 19.65 7.26 -14.02
C GLY A 396 20.18 7.27 -12.58
N MET A 397 21.23 6.53 -12.28
CA MET A 397 21.86 6.46 -10.95
C MET A 397 22.57 7.74 -10.52
N LEU A 398 22.81 8.70 -11.41
CA LEU A 398 23.29 10.03 -11.06
C LEU A 398 22.21 10.84 -10.33
N CYS A 399 20.94 10.58 -10.65
CA CYS A 399 19.82 11.19 -9.95
C CYS A 399 19.68 10.61 -8.55
N GLN A 400 19.84 11.45 -7.54
CA GLN A 400 19.75 11.04 -6.12
C GLN A 400 18.41 10.38 -5.80
N ALA A 401 17.29 10.87 -6.36
CA ALA A 401 15.98 10.28 -6.17
C ALA A 401 15.87 8.87 -6.79
N GLN A 402 16.34 8.68 -8.04
CA GLN A 402 16.34 7.36 -8.67
C GLN A 402 17.24 6.38 -7.94
N ARG A 403 18.40 6.84 -7.49
CA ARG A 403 19.35 6.07 -6.68
C ARG A 403 18.72 5.60 -5.37
N ALA A 404 18.08 6.50 -4.61
CA ALA A 404 17.39 6.15 -3.38
C ALA A 404 16.28 5.12 -3.62
N GLN A 405 15.42 5.34 -4.60
CA GLN A 405 14.33 4.42 -4.94
C GLN A 405 14.85 3.07 -5.47
N GLY A 406 15.96 3.06 -6.21
CA GLY A 406 16.63 1.84 -6.66
C GLY A 406 17.18 1.01 -5.50
N LEU A 407 17.84 1.67 -4.54
CA LEU A 407 18.40 1.03 -3.34
C LEU A 407 17.30 0.52 -2.40
N ILE A 408 16.20 1.29 -2.22
CA ILE A 408 15.03 0.85 -1.45
C ILE A 408 14.43 -0.41 -2.06
N HIS A 409 14.27 -0.44 -3.37
CA HIS A 409 13.80 -1.64 -4.06
C HIS A 409 14.76 -2.81 -3.89
N PHE A 410 16.06 -2.57 -4.09
CA PHE A 410 17.10 -3.60 -3.95
C PHE A 410 17.10 -4.23 -2.56
N ALA A 411 17.02 -3.41 -1.51
CA ALA A 411 17.00 -3.89 -0.13
C ALA A 411 15.66 -4.50 0.31
N SER A 412 14.58 -4.31 -0.47
CA SER A 412 13.23 -4.72 -0.08
C SER A 412 13.10 -6.23 0.12
N ARG A 413 12.09 -6.65 0.91
CA ARG A 413 11.79 -8.04 1.26
C ARG A 413 11.63 -8.97 0.06
N LYS A 414 11.05 -8.48 -1.04
CA LYS A 414 10.86 -9.26 -2.28
C LYS A 414 12.12 -9.35 -3.15
N ALA A 415 13.10 -8.51 -2.88
CA ALA A 415 14.37 -8.44 -3.59
C ALA A 415 15.49 -9.10 -2.75
N MET A 416 16.47 -8.36 -2.29
CA MET A 416 17.60 -8.90 -1.52
C MET A 416 17.29 -9.13 -0.04
N ASP A 417 16.15 -8.61 0.46
CA ASP A 417 15.68 -8.79 1.84
C ASP A 417 16.71 -8.42 2.91
N ILE A 418 17.22 -7.20 2.81
CA ILE A 418 18.19 -6.71 3.78
C ILE A 418 17.45 -6.16 4.99
N ASP A 419 17.27 -6.99 6.01
CA ASP A 419 16.57 -6.60 7.23
C ASP A 419 17.26 -5.43 7.95
N GLY A 420 16.45 -4.54 8.51
CA GLY A 420 16.89 -3.32 9.19
C GLY A 420 17.30 -2.17 8.25
N LEU A 421 17.45 -2.40 6.94
CA LEU A 421 17.78 -1.37 5.96
C LEU A 421 16.52 -0.87 5.24
N GLY A 422 15.69 -0.12 5.96
CA GLY A 422 14.44 0.45 5.45
C GLY A 422 14.63 1.74 4.65
N GLN A 423 13.53 2.28 4.13
CA GLN A 423 13.50 3.49 3.32
C GLN A 423 14.23 4.67 3.98
N LYS A 424 13.95 4.96 5.25
CA LYS A 424 14.54 6.09 5.98
C LYS A 424 16.07 6.00 6.05
N GLN A 425 16.61 4.81 6.35
CA GLN A 425 18.05 4.58 6.41
C GLN A 425 18.71 4.76 5.04
N ILE A 426 18.09 4.23 3.99
CA ILE A 426 18.59 4.37 2.62
C ILE A 426 18.58 5.83 2.16
N GLU A 427 17.50 6.55 2.42
CA GLU A 427 17.40 7.98 2.09
C GLU A 427 18.50 8.79 2.80
N GLN A 428 18.79 8.49 4.08
CA GLN A 428 19.89 9.11 4.82
C GLN A 428 21.27 8.76 4.26
N LEU A 429 21.51 7.49 3.92
CA LEU A 429 22.76 7.04 3.29
C LEU A 429 23.01 7.74 1.94
N VAL A 430 21.97 7.89 1.14
CA VAL A 430 22.04 8.55 -0.17
C VAL A 430 22.19 10.06 -0.02
N ALA A 431 21.45 10.70 0.90
CA ALA A 431 21.54 12.13 1.14
C ALA A 431 22.94 12.56 1.61
N GLN A 432 23.61 11.71 2.38
CA GLN A 432 24.98 11.93 2.86
C GLN A 432 26.07 11.40 1.90
N ASP A 433 25.68 10.93 0.71
CA ASP A 433 26.57 10.37 -0.33
C ASP A 433 27.46 9.20 0.15
N LEU A 434 26.99 8.46 1.16
CA LEU A 434 27.67 7.29 1.71
C LEU A 434 27.47 6.04 0.85
N VAL A 435 26.39 5.99 0.06
CA VAL A 435 26.05 4.90 -0.85
C VAL A 435 25.65 5.48 -2.21
N ARG A 436 26.36 5.07 -3.25
CA ARG A 436 26.12 5.48 -4.65
C ARG A 436 25.60 4.36 -5.54
N HIS A 437 26.01 3.13 -5.24
CA HIS A 437 25.69 1.93 -6.01
C HIS A 437 25.23 0.80 -5.09
N PHE A 438 24.55 -0.20 -5.64
CA PHE A 438 24.12 -1.38 -4.88
C PHE A 438 25.27 -2.07 -4.15
N ALA A 439 26.44 -2.15 -4.79
CA ALA A 439 27.63 -2.77 -4.20
C ALA A 439 28.17 -2.03 -2.96
N ASP A 440 27.87 -0.73 -2.81
CA ASP A 440 28.34 0.03 -1.65
C ASP A 440 27.63 -0.38 -0.37
N LEU A 441 26.40 -0.93 -0.47
CA LEU A 441 25.68 -1.50 0.68
C LEU A 441 26.51 -2.59 1.37
N TYR A 442 27.25 -3.39 0.60
CA TYR A 442 28.09 -4.49 1.09
C TYR A 442 29.44 -4.04 1.64
N ARG A 443 29.72 -2.73 1.62
CA ARG A 443 30.91 -2.09 2.20
C ARG A 443 30.61 -1.30 3.47
N LEU A 444 29.33 -1.25 3.86
CA LEU A 444 28.92 -0.56 5.08
C LEU A 444 29.52 -1.23 6.30
N ASP A 445 29.91 -0.41 7.27
CA ASP A 445 30.43 -0.83 8.58
C ASP A 445 29.74 -0.06 9.72
N ILE A 446 29.95 -0.49 10.96
CA ILE A 446 29.34 0.14 12.14
C ILE A 446 29.69 1.63 12.23
N PRO A 447 30.97 2.07 12.06
CA PRO A 447 31.31 3.48 12.12
C PRO A 447 30.57 4.35 11.10
N THR A 448 30.41 3.85 9.86
CA THR A 448 29.67 4.55 8.80
C THR A 448 28.19 4.72 9.16
N LEU A 449 27.55 3.67 9.65
CA LEU A 449 26.16 3.71 10.08
C LEU A 449 25.96 4.64 11.28
N GLN A 450 26.87 4.63 12.27
CA GLN A 450 26.82 5.56 13.40
C GLN A 450 26.97 7.00 12.95
N LYS A 451 27.92 7.31 12.05
CA LYS A 451 28.09 8.64 11.49
C LYS A 451 26.83 9.11 10.75
N MET A 452 26.22 8.22 9.94
CA MET A 452 24.95 8.51 9.27
C MET A 452 23.87 8.97 10.27
N LYS A 453 23.72 8.23 11.37
CA LYS A 453 22.72 8.54 12.39
C LYS A 453 23.02 9.86 13.12
N GLU A 454 24.26 10.09 13.52
CA GLU A 454 24.67 11.35 14.17
C GLU A 454 24.40 12.57 13.29
N MET A 455 24.64 12.45 11.98
CA MET A 455 24.39 13.55 11.04
C MET A 455 22.87 13.77 10.85
N ALA A 456 22.08 12.70 10.82
CA ALA A 456 20.62 12.79 10.72
C ALA A 456 20.01 13.42 11.98
N ASP A 457 20.49 13.04 13.18
CA ASP A 457 20.02 13.58 14.45
C ASP A 457 20.36 15.09 14.57
N LYS A 458 21.52 15.52 14.08
CA LYS A 458 21.91 16.94 14.02
C LYS A 458 21.06 17.74 13.05
N ALA A 459 20.71 17.18 11.88
CA ALA A 459 19.86 17.85 10.91
C ALA A 459 18.43 18.07 11.47
N SER A 460 17.88 17.06 12.15
CA SER A 460 16.56 17.16 12.78
C SER A 460 16.52 18.21 13.91
N ALA A 461 17.60 18.33 14.69
CA ALA A 461 17.71 19.32 15.76
C ALA A 461 17.81 20.77 15.25
N SER A 462 18.33 20.99 14.04
CA SER A 462 18.42 22.32 13.43
C SER A 462 17.12 22.81 12.80
N GLU A 463 16.14 21.92 12.57
CA GLU A 463 14.81 22.26 12.04
C GLU A 463 13.80 22.61 13.15
N GLU A 464 14.12 22.32 14.42
CA GLU A 464 13.22 22.56 15.57
C GLU A 464 13.47 23.87 16.32
N GLU A 465 14.39 24.76 15.89
CA GLU A 465 14.54 26.08 16.50
C GLU A 465 13.47 27.05 15.98
N PRO A 466 12.45 27.44 16.79
CA PRO A 466 11.56 28.53 16.43
C PRO A 466 12.33 29.84 16.50
N SER A 467 12.29 30.60 15.42
CA SER A 467 12.74 31.98 15.39
C SER A 467 11.98 32.82 16.45
N ASN A 468 12.56 33.00 17.59
CA ASN A 468 12.16 34.04 18.53
C ASN A 468 13.40 34.90 18.88
N SER A 469 13.60 35.93 18.08
CA SER A 469 14.39 37.08 18.48
C SER A 469 13.47 38.03 19.21
N GLU A 470 13.71 38.25 20.49
CA GLU A 470 13.85 39.62 21.05
C GLU A 470 14.00 39.61 22.56
N ILE A 471 15.13 40.24 22.96
CA ILE A 471 15.37 41.14 24.07
C ILE A 471 15.45 40.61 25.52
N GLY A 472 16.62 40.84 26.11
CA GLY A 472 16.74 41.06 27.56
C GLY A 472 18.08 40.68 28.15
N ASP A 473 19.03 41.61 28.13
CA ASP A 473 20.25 41.59 28.95
C ASP A 473 19.94 41.34 30.44
N PHE A 474 20.67 40.43 31.06
CA PHE A 474 21.16 40.67 32.44
C PHE A 474 22.39 39.81 32.74
N GLU A 475 23.44 40.51 33.15
CA GLU A 475 24.72 39.98 33.65
C GLU A 475 24.57 39.20 34.95
N GLY A 476 25.40 38.17 35.10
CA GLY A 476 25.54 37.46 36.38
C GLY A 476 26.58 36.35 36.32
N GLU A 477 27.73 36.62 36.84
CA GLU A 477 28.96 35.81 36.89
C GLU A 477 28.87 34.45 37.61
N THR A 478 29.81 33.63 37.21
CA THR A 478 30.51 32.53 37.93
C THR A 478 29.87 31.15 38.07
N GLY A 479 30.57 30.17 37.51
CA GLY A 479 30.35 28.76 37.84
C GLY A 479 31.03 27.80 36.88
N ASN A 480 32.35 27.75 36.94
CA ASN A 480 33.20 26.77 36.28
C ASN A 480 32.81 25.33 36.74
N THR A 481 32.12 24.59 35.89
CA THR A 481 31.97 23.14 36.07
C THR A 481 32.26 22.45 34.75
N LEU A 482 33.45 21.88 34.68
CA LEU A 482 33.87 20.92 33.66
C LEU A 482 32.88 19.72 33.64
N LEU A 483 31.85 19.78 32.82
CA LEU A 483 31.04 18.61 32.53
C LEU A 483 31.85 17.70 31.63
N ALA A 484 32.37 16.63 32.24
CA ALA A 484 32.90 15.45 31.55
C ALA A 484 31.90 15.02 30.48
N LYS A 485 32.35 15.03 29.21
CA LYS A 485 31.65 14.37 28.11
C LYS A 485 31.55 12.89 28.46
N ASN A 486 30.40 12.49 29.01
CA ASN A 486 30.03 11.10 29.14
C ASN A 486 29.87 10.53 27.72
N ASN A 487 30.92 9.91 27.21
CA ASN A 487 30.88 9.03 26.05
C ASN A 487 30.00 7.81 26.39
N LYS A 488 28.67 7.99 26.45
CA LYS A 488 27.74 6.88 26.35
C LYS A 488 27.92 6.31 24.96
N LYS A 489 28.57 5.13 24.85
CA LYS A 489 28.58 4.34 23.62
C LYS A 489 27.14 4.26 23.13
N GLN A 490 26.86 4.85 21.95
CA GLN A 490 25.54 4.73 21.33
C GLN A 490 25.26 3.22 21.11
N PRO A 491 24.01 2.77 21.35
CA PRO A 491 23.67 1.36 21.13
C PRO A 491 23.96 0.98 19.68
N THR A 492 24.84 -0.02 19.48
CA THR A 492 25.28 -0.49 18.15
C THR A 492 24.37 -1.58 17.58
N LYS A 493 23.50 -2.17 18.39
CA LYS A 493 22.68 -3.33 18.02
C LYS A 493 21.88 -3.15 16.73
N TRP A 494 21.34 -1.96 16.47
CA TRP A 494 20.62 -1.66 15.23
C TRP A 494 21.55 -1.72 13.99
N ALA A 495 22.78 -1.23 14.12
CA ALA A 495 23.78 -1.27 13.06
C ALA A 495 24.28 -2.70 12.83
N GLU A 496 24.47 -3.47 13.90
CA GLU A 496 24.81 -4.90 13.85
C GLU A 496 23.72 -5.71 13.15
N ASN A 497 22.44 -5.43 13.42
CA ASN A 497 21.31 -6.08 12.74
C ASN A 497 21.32 -5.78 11.23
N ILE A 498 21.56 -4.53 10.82
CA ILE A 498 21.70 -4.16 9.40
C ILE A 498 22.84 -4.96 8.75
N LEU A 499 24.01 -5.01 9.38
CA LEU A 499 25.16 -5.75 8.83
C LEU A 499 24.89 -7.26 8.75
N THR A 500 24.15 -7.81 9.71
CA THR A 500 23.69 -9.21 9.67
C THR A 500 22.75 -9.44 8.48
N GLY A 501 21.79 -8.54 8.24
CA GLY A 501 20.91 -8.58 7.07
C GLY A 501 21.68 -8.47 5.74
N ILE A 502 22.66 -7.57 5.67
CA ILE A 502 23.55 -7.45 4.50
C ILE A 502 24.33 -8.75 4.25
N GLU A 503 24.89 -9.37 5.30
CA GLU A 503 25.64 -10.61 5.16
C GLU A 503 24.74 -11.77 4.68
N ALA A 504 23.54 -11.88 5.24
CA ALA A 504 22.55 -12.88 4.85
C ALA A 504 22.13 -12.73 3.37
N SER A 505 22.09 -11.49 2.86
CA SER A 505 21.69 -11.19 1.48
C SER A 505 22.74 -11.54 0.41
N LYS A 506 23.94 -11.97 0.77
CA LYS A 506 25.03 -12.29 -0.19
C LYS A 506 24.81 -13.55 -1.01
N THR A 507 23.90 -14.42 -0.60
CA THR A 507 23.59 -15.68 -1.28
C THR A 507 22.12 -15.80 -1.66
N PRO A 508 21.59 -14.85 -2.48
CA PRO A 508 20.18 -14.85 -2.87
C PRO A 508 19.90 -15.91 -3.94
N GLU A 509 18.63 -16.31 -4.05
CA GLU A 509 18.15 -17.01 -5.25
C GLU A 509 18.32 -16.12 -6.49
N LEU A 510 18.71 -16.70 -7.63
CA LEU A 510 18.94 -15.96 -8.89
C LEU A 510 17.72 -15.10 -9.30
N ALA A 511 16.51 -15.63 -9.14
CA ALA A 511 15.28 -14.92 -9.47
C ALA A 511 15.13 -13.63 -8.63
N ARG A 512 15.42 -13.70 -7.33
CA ARG A 512 15.37 -12.55 -6.42
C ARG A 512 16.43 -11.51 -6.77
N PHE A 513 17.64 -11.95 -7.10
CA PHE A 513 18.73 -11.06 -7.51
C PHE A 513 18.39 -10.32 -8.82
N LEU A 514 17.90 -11.03 -9.85
CA LEU A 514 17.48 -10.42 -11.11
C LEU A 514 16.36 -9.39 -10.90
N PHE A 515 15.39 -9.70 -10.06
CA PHE A 515 14.33 -8.76 -9.69
C PHE A 515 14.89 -7.55 -8.93
N ALA A 516 15.84 -7.77 -8.00
CA ALA A 516 16.44 -6.73 -7.18
C ALA A 516 17.20 -5.67 -8.01
N LEU A 517 17.81 -6.06 -9.14
CA LEU A 517 18.48 -5.14 -10.04
C LEU A 517 17.54 -4.08 -10.63
N GLY A 518 16.23 -4.30 -10.58
CA GLY A 518 15.22 -3.34 -10.99
C GLY A 518 15.24 -3.01 -12.49
N ILE A 519 15.71 -3.93 -13.31
CA ILE A 519 15.74 -3.80 -14.77
C ILE A 519 14.32 -3.53 -15.28
N ARG A 520 14.19 -2.52 -16.15
CA ARG A 520 12.89 -2.16 -16.76
C ARG A 520 12.27 -3.39 -17.42
N HIS A 521 10.98 -3.59 -17.23
CA HIS A 521 10.20 -4.74 -17.71
C HIS A 521 10.53 -6.10 -17.07
N VAL A 522 11.54 -6.18 -16.20
CA VAL A 522 11.85 -7.41 -15.44
C VAL A 522 11.16 -7.36 -14.07
N GLY A 523 9.94 -7.87 -14.02
CA GLY A 523 9.19 -8.08 -12.77
C GLY A 523 9.57 -9.42 -12.10
N GLU A 524 8.94 -9.73 -10.96
CA GLU A 524 9.17 -11.00 -10.24
C GLU A 524 8.96 -12.24 -11.14
N ARG A 525 7.93 -12.23 -11.98
CA ARG A 525 7.61 -13.34 -12.90
C ARG A 525 8.69 -13.52 -13.96
N THR A 526 9.05 -12.44 -14.66
CA THR A 526 10.10 -12.45 -15.68
C THR A 526 11.45 -12.87 -15.09
N ALA A 527 11.79 -12.36 -13.90
CA ALA A 527 13.01 -12.77 -13.20
C ALA A 527 13.02 -14.27 -12.87
N LYS A 528 11.88 -14.82 -12.44
CA LYS A 528 11.73 -16.26 -12.18
C LYS A 528 11.84 -17.10 -13.46
N THR A 529 11.21 -16.67 -14.56
CA THR A 529 11.31 -17.31 -15.88
C THR A 529 12.76 -17.34 -16.35
N LEU A 530 13.50 -16.21 -16.25
CA LEU A 530 14.92 -16.14 -16.62
C LEU A 530 15.78 -17.05 -15.73
N ALA A 531 15.55 -17.07 -14.43
CA ALA A 531 16.31 -17.92 -13.51
C ALA A 531 16.08 -19.41 -13.77
N GLN A 532 14.85 -19.81 -14.08
CA GLN A 532 14.51 -21.19 -14.42
C GLN A 532 15.10 -21.63 -15.76
N ALA A 533 15.07 -20.74 -16.78
CA ALA A 533 15.56 -21.06 -18.12
C ALA A 533 17.09 -21.17 -18.16
N PHE A 534 17.81 -20.29 -17.44
CA PHE A 534 19.27 -20.17 -17.57
C PHE A 534 20.07 -20.72 -16.39
N GLY A 535 19.45 -20.87 -15.20
CA GLY A 535 20.05 -21.44 -14.00
C GLY A 535 21.13 -20.58 -13.32
N THR A 536 21.93 -19.83 -14.07
CA THR A 536 23.02 -18.98 -13.54
C THR A 536 23.00 -17.58 -14.11
N LEU A 537 23.54 -16.62 -13.36
CA LEU A 537 23.67 -15.22 -13.81
C LEU A 537 24.52 -15.10 -15.08
N GLU A 538 25.58 -15.91 -15.18
CA GLU A 538 26.48 -15.88 -16.34
C GLU A 538 25.75 -16.33 -17.62
N HIS A 539 24.89 -17.33 -17.55
CA HIS A 539 24.09 -17.73 -18.70
C HIS A 539 23.06 -16.67 -19.09
N VAL A 540 22.41 -16.00 -18.11
CA VAL A 540 21.51 -14.87 -18.39
C VAL A 540 22.26 -13.74 -19.11
N ARG A 541 23.46 -13.37 -18.63
CA ARG A 541 24.27 -12.30 -19.22
C ARG A 541 24.73 -12.59 -20.64
N ARG A 542 24.95 -13.85 -20.98
CA ARG A 542 25.41 -14.28 -22.30
C ARG A 542 24.29 -14.71 -23.24
N ALA A 543 23.05 -14.74 -22.77
CA ALA A 543 21.91 -15.13 -23.58
C ALA A 543 21.70 -14.14 -24.73
N PRO A 544 21.71 -14.61 -26.00
CA PRO A 544 21.44 -13.75 -27.14
C PRO A 544 19.94 -13.39 -27.19
N GLU A 545 19.66 -12.19 -27.72
CA GLU A 545 18.30 -11.65 -27.82
C GLU A 545 17.27 -12.62 -28.41
N PRO A 546 17.56 -13.37 -29.52
CA PRO A 546 16.59 -14.31 -30.08
C PRO A 546 16.17 -15.43 -29.10
N ILE A 547 17.10 -15.86 -28.22
CA ILE A 547 16.79 -16.88 -27.21
C ILE A 547 15.96 -16.28 -26.08
N LEU A 548 16.26 -15.04 -25.66
CA LEU A 548 15.46 -14.33 -24.68
C LEU A 548 14.02 -14.13 -25.18
N ALA A 549 13.84 -13.73 -26.44
CA ALA A 549 12.52 -13.53 -27.07
C ALA A 549 11.70 -14.81 -27.21
N CYS A 550 12.30 -16.00 -27.13
CA CYS A 550 11.58 -17.27 -27.11
C CYS A 550 10.96 -17.62 -25.76
N LEU A 551 11.33 -16.89 -24.70
CA LEU A 551 10.79 -17.17 -23.37
C LEU A 551 9.40 -16.54 -23.18
N PRO A 552 8.48 -17.19 -22.46
CA PRO A 552 7.18 -16.61 -22.17
C PRO A 552 7.35 -15.30 -21.37
N ASP A 553 6.54 -14.32 -21.69
CA ASP A 553 6.51 -12.99 -21.06
C ASP A 553 7.76 -12.11 -21.32
N ILE A 554 8.59 -12.44 -22.30
CA ILE A 554 9.71 -11.62 -22.80
C ILE A 554 9.44 -11.30 -24.26
N GLY A 555 9.17 -10.03 -24.53
CA GLY A 555 8.91 -9.49 -25.87
C GLY A 555 9.91 -8.44 -26.28
#